data_ae75c83df86b7eca0edb2e572094d709
#
_entry.id   ae75c83df86b7eca0edb2e572094d709
#
_cell.length_a   1.000
_cell.length_b   1.000
_cell.length_c   1.000
_cell.angle_alpha   90.00
_cell.angle_beta   90.00
_cell.angle_gamma   90.00
#
_symmetry.space_group_name_H-M   'P 1'
#
loop_
_entity.id
_entity.type
_entity.pdbx_description
1 polymer ?
#
loop_
_entity_poly.entity_id
_entity_poly.type
_entity_poly.pdbx_seq_one_letter_code
_entity_poly.pdbx_strand_id
1 'polypeptide(L)'
;MPLPRINKRAAALMLASGACALTAAISVLPARWLLAVQPEPSLVTLADASGTLWQGSAWIALGAQGSRRVLPQAVQWRWRWDTMALEVSHPWLQGPLRARVSWTGISLPAQSLRVPASVLPALGAPWNTLAPEGMLEISWQALRLGGPLPSGPIADLRWRNAGTALTSVTPVGTYLLRLQGTGKPGAALLLSTENGVLAVSGQGSVTARGVNFEGQATFAPSATQAQRAALDGLMSTLGRRTKDTVVFGTGK
;
A
#
# COMPACT_ATOMS: atom_id res chain seq x y z
N MET A 1 -24.26 -58.67 -16.99
CA MET A 1 -22.81 -58.46 -16.92
C MET A 1 -22.43 -58.11 -15.49
N PRO A 2 -21.62 -58.91 -14.77
CA PRO A 2 -21.19 -58.58 -13.40
C PRO A 2 -20.15 -57.48 -13.46
N LEU A 3 -20.35 -56.40 -12.68
CA LEU A 3 -19.39 -55.32 -12.52
C LEU A 3 -18.07 -55.87 -11.91
N PRO A 4 -16.91 -55.48 -12.42
CA PRO A 4 -15.63 -55.96 -11.90
C PRO A 4 -15.49 -55.55 -10.43
N ARG A 5 -15.29 -56.56 -9.55
CA ARG A 5 -14.96 -56.32 -8.12
C ARG A 5 -13.60 -55.64 -8.05
N ILE A 6 -13.58 -54.33 -7.86
CA ILE A 6 -12.34 -53.58 -7.63
C ILE A 6 -11.69 -54.14 -6.37
N ASN A 7 -10.49 -54.66 -6.50
CA ASN A 7 -9.71 -55.18 -5.37
C ASN A 7 -9.41 -54.00 -4.43
N LYS A 8 -9.85 -54.12 -3.16
CA LYS A 8 -9.69 -53.04 -2.14
C LYS A 8 -8.22 -52.53 -2.04
N ARG A 9 -7.25 -53.43 -2.24
CA ARG A 9 -5.83 -53.09 -2.26
C ARG A 9 -5.45 -52.22 -3.49
N ALA A 10 -5.98 -52.55 -4.66
CA ALA A 10 -5.75 -51.77 -5.87
C ALA A 10 -6.39 -50.39 -5.77
N ALA A 11 -7.60 -50.28 -5.22
CA ALA A 11 -8.26 -49.01 -4.97
C ALA A 11 -7.48 -48.14 -3.95
N ALA A 12 -6.97 -48.71 -2.88
CA ALA A 12 -6.15 -48.02 -1.89
C ALA A 12 -4.81 -47.48 -2.49
N LEU A 13 -4.16 -48.30 -3.34
CA LEU A 13 -2.94 -47.87 -4.05
C LEU A 13 -3.22 -46.73 -5.03
N MET A 14 -4.34 -46.78 -5.78
CA MET A 14 -4.72 -45.67 -6.69
C MET A 14 -5.02 -44.38 -5.92
N LEU A 15 -5.71 -44.47 -4.78
CA LEU A 15 -5.96 -43.31 -3.92
C LEU A 15 -4.66 -42.73 -3.33
N ALA A 16 -3.76 -43.58 -2.87
CA ALA A 16 -2.48 -43.16 -2.33
C ALA A 16 -1.60 -42.50 -3.41
N SER A 17 -1.52 -43.07 -4.61
CA SER A 17 -0.77 -42.50 -5.71
C SER A 17 -1.39 -41.17 -6.19
N GLY A 18 -2.72 -41.08 -6.26
CA GLY A 18 -3.44 -39.84 -6.57
C GLY A 18 -3.21 -38.75 -5.52
N ALA A 19 -3.24 -39.08 -4.25
CA ALA A 19 -2.93 -38.16 -3.16
C ALA A 19 -1.47 -37.67 -3.23
N CYS A 20 -0.53 -38.57 -3.50
CA CYS A 20 0.88 -38.24 -3.65
C CYS A 20 1.13 -37.30 -4.85
N ALA A 21 0.49 -37.57 -6.00
CA ALA A 21 0.56 -36.75 -7.20
C ALA A 21 -0.05 -35.37 -6.95
N LEU A 22 -1.19 -35.30 -6.26
CA LEU A 22 -1.83 -34.01 -5.91
C LEU A 22 -0.96 -33.19 -4.95
N THR A 23 -0.39 -33.80 -3.94
CA THR A 23 0.53 -33.15 -3.00
C THR A 23 1.77 -32.61 -3.72
N ALA A 24 2.36 -33.40 -4.61
CA ALA A 24 3.47 -32.96 -5.44
C ALA A 24 3.08 -31.79 -6.34
N ALA A 25 1.94 -31.84 -7.01
CA ALA A 25 1.44 -30.75 -7.84
C ALA A 25 1.21 -29.46 -7.04
N ILE A 26 0.62 -29.53 -5.85
CA ILE A 26 0.41 -28.39 -4.97
C ILE A 26 1.74 -27.80 -4.49
N SER A 27 2.73 -28.64 -4.17
CA SER A 27 4.02 -28.18 -3.64
C SER A 27 4.85 -27.38 -4.66
N VAL A 28 4.64 -27.61 -5.96
CA VAL A 28 5.35 -26.92 -7.05
C VAL A 28 4.50 -25.90 -7.79
N LEU A 29 3.34 -25.51 -7.28
CA LEU A 29 2.47 -24.51 -7.91
C LEU A 29 3.25 -23.23 -8.24
N PRO A 30 3.34 -22.85 -9.53
CA PRO A 30 4.17 -21.73 -9.93
C PRO A 30 3.62 -20.39 -9.43
N ALA A 31 4.51 -19.50 -8.96
CA ALA A 31 4.16 -18.15 -8.52
C ALA A 31 3.47 -17.30 -9.59
N ARG A 32 3.73 -17.56 -10.88
CA ARG A 32 3.09 -16.86 -12.00
C ARG A 32 1.56 -16.93 -12.01
N TRP A 33 0.96 -17.90 -11.31
CA TRP A 33 -0.49 -17.97 -11.17
C TRP A 33 -1.07 -16.78 -10.40
N LEU A 34 -0.25 -16.13 -9.54
CA LEU A 34 -0.63 -14.89 -8.86
C LEU A 34 -0.92 -13.76 -9.86
N LEU A 35 -0.28 -13.79 -11.03
CA LEU A 35 -0.51 -12.79 -12.09
C LEU A 35 -1.90 -12.94 -12.71
N ALA A 36 -2.42 -14.16 -12.79
CA ALA A 36 -3.74 -14.44 -13.38
C ALA A 36 -4.91 -14.10 -12.45
N VAL A 37 -4.67 -14.00 -11.15
CA VAL A 37 -5.74 -13.79 -10.13
C VAL A 37 -5.80 -12.32 -9.67
N GLN A 38 -5.02 -11.43 -10.28
CA GLN A 38 -5.01 -10.02 -9.88
C GLN A 38 -6.33 -9.33 -10.24
N PRO A 39 -6.94 -8.58 -9.27
CA PRO A 39 -8.13 -7.81 -9.57
C PRO A 39 -7.81 -6.64 -10.51
N GLU A 40 -8.66 -6.45 -11.52
CA GLU A 40 -8.59 -5.27 -12.36
C GLU A 40 -9.87 -4.41 -12.18
N PRO A 41 -9.76 -3.08 -12.16
CA PRO A 41 -8.55 -2.27 -12.24
C PRO A 41 -7.81 -2.17 -10.89
N SER A 42 -6.49 -2.35 -10.89
CA SER A 42 -5.65 -2.16 -9.70
C SER A 42 -4.49 -1.22 -10.01
N LEU A 43 -4.25 -0.26 -9.10
CA LEU A 43 -3.10 0.66 -9.15
C LEU A 43 -1.78 -0.04 -8.77
N VAL A 44 -1.87 -1.18 -8.09
CA VAL A 44 -0.73 -1.98 -7.68
C VAL A 44 -0.90 -3.36 -8.25
N THR A 45 0.03 -3.80 -9.07
CA THR A 45 0.00 -5.12 -9.71
C THR A 45 1.35 -5.79 -9.62
N LEU A 46 1.37 -7.12 -9.73
CA LEU A 46 2.60 -7.87 -9.93
C LEU A 46 2.92 -7.89 -11.41
N ALA A 47 4.13 -7.45 -11.78
CA ALA A 47 4.56 -7.39 -13.18
C ALA A 47 5.18 -8.70 -13.64
N ASP A 48 5.91 -9.37 -12.75
CA ASP A 48 6.56 -10.66 -12.99
C ASP A 48 6.65 -11.41 -11.68
N ALA A 49 6.54 -12.73 -11.74
CA ALA A 49 6.62 -13.60 -10.56
C ALA A 49 7.42 -14.87 -10.88
N SER A 50 8.33 -15.23 -9.99
CA SER A 50 9.19 -16.39 -10.09
C SER A 50 9.16 -17.23 -8.81
N GLY A 51 9.49 -18.52 -8.94
CA GLY A 51 9.41 -19.48 -7.85
C GLY A 51 8.03 -20.14 -7.75
N THR A 52 7.64 -20.47 -6.52
CA THR A 52 6.36 -21.14 -6.21
C THR A 52 5.45 -20.22 -5.38
N LEU A 53 4.19 -20.62 -5.20
CA LEU A 53 3.28 -19.93 -4.29
C LEU A 53 3.79 -19.91 -2.84
N TRP A 54 4.61 -20.88 -2.46
CA TRP A 54 5.14 -21.07 -1.11
C TRP A 54 6.44 -20.30 -0.85
N GLN A 55 7.24 -20.12 -1.89
CA GLN A 55 8.47 -19.35 -1.85
C GLN A 55 8.77 -18.79 -3.23
N GLY A 56 8.85 -17.46 -3.33
CA GLY A 56 9.08 -16.81 -4.61
C GLY A 56 9.42 -15.34 -4.46
N SER A 57 9.49 -14.69 -5.60
CA SER A 57 9.66 -13.25 -5.72
C SER A 57 8.77 -12.70 -6.82
N ALA A 58 8.39 -11.43 -6.69
CA ALA A 58 7.65 -10.74 -7.74
C ALA A 58 8.05 -9.26 -7.81
N TRP A 59 7.98 -8.72 -9.01
CA TRP A 59 8.14 -7.29 -9.24
C TRP A 59 6.79 -6.61 -9.09
N ILE A 60 6.77 -5.51 -8.34
CA ILE A 60 5.57 -4.68 -8.18
C ILE A 60 5.58 -3.62 -9.27
N ALA A 61 4.46 -3.45 -9.95
CA ALA A 61 4.21 -2.36 -10.86
C ALA A 61 3.11 -1.44 -10.29
N LEU A 62 3.37 -0.16 -10.33
CA LEU A 62 2.46 0.89 -9.88
C LEU A 62 1.92 1.68 -11.08
N GLY A 63 0.65 2.07 -11.03
CA GLY A 63 0.02 2.95 -12.00
C GLY A 63 -1.18 2.34 -12.70
N ALA A 64 -1.86 3.18 -13.49
CA ALA A 64 -2.99 2.76 -14.31
C ALA A 64 -2.53 1.86 -15.48
N GLN A 65 -3.46 1.06 -15.97
CA GLN A 65 -3.21 0.20 -17.15
C GLN A 65 -2.66 1.02 -18.32
N GLY A 66 -1.56 0.56 -18.93
CA GLY A 66 -0.87 1.26 -20.01
C GLY A 66 0.21 2.28 -19.57
N SER A 67 0.28 2.68 -18.29
CA SER A 67 1.30 3.60 -17.77
C SER A 67 2.03 3.06 -16.53
N ARG A 68 1.93 1.76 -16.29
CA ARG A 68 2.53 1.10 -15.13
C ARG A 68 4.05 1.24 -15.12
N ARG A 69 4.62 1.56 -13.96
CA ARG A 69 6.06 1.59 -13.73
C ARG A 69 6.43 0.50 -12.75
N VAL A 70 7.38 -0.34 -13.14
CA VAL A 70 7.91 -1.41 -12.28
C VAL A 70 8.84 -0.79 -11.25
N LEU A 71 8.67 -1.17 -9.99
CA LEU A 71 9.55 -0.75 -8.91
C LEU A 71 10.92 -1.41 -9.03
N PRO A 72 12.00 -0.74 -8.58
CA PRO A 72 13.37 -1.19 -8.82
C PRO A 72 13.77 -2.46 -8.06
N GLN A 73 12.94 -2.94 -7.14
CA GLN A 73 13.24 -4.08 -6.28
C GLN A 73 12.06 -5.02 -6.19
N ALA A 74 12.33 -6.33 -6.23
CA ALA A 74 11.32 -7.36 -6.11
C ALA A 74 10.94 -7.59 -4.65
N VAL A 75 9.66 -7.80 -4.41
CA VAL A 75 9.17 -8.36 -3.15
C VAL A 75 9.47 -9.85 -3.13
N GLN A 76 9.89 -10.37 -1.99
CA GLN A 76 10.14 -11.79 -1.78
C GLN A 76 9.16 -12.32 -0.73
N TRP A 77 8.72 -13.55 -0.90
CA TRP A 77 7.89 -14.21 0.10
C TRP A 77 8.33 -15.64 0.34
N ARG A 78 8.02 -16.12 1.57
CA ARG A 78 8.21 -17.50 1.99
C ARG A 78 7.09 -17.89 2.94
N TRP A 79 6.44 -19.00 2.67
CA TRP A 79 5.50 -19.59 3.59
C TRP A 79 6.22 -20.34 4.71
N ARG A 80 5.90 -20.02 5.93
CA ARG A 80 6.45 -20.65 7.14
C ARG A 80 5.40 -21.62 7.70
N TRP A 81 5.58 -22.89 7.44
CA TRP A 81 4.65 -23.95 7.87
C TRP A 81 4.62 -24.15 9.38
N ASP A 82 5.74 -23.92 10.06
CA ASP A 82 5.90 -24.01 11.53
C ASP A 82 5.01 -23.00 12.29
N THR A 83 4.78 -21.84 11.72
CA THR A 83 4.02 -20.74 12.34
C THR A 83 2.76 -20.37 11.57
N MET A 84 2.44 -21.10 10.49
CA MET A 84 1.35 -20.79 9.56
C MET A 84 1.35 -19.31 9.15
N ALA A 85 2.52 -18.80 8.78
CA ALA A 85 2.73 -17.40 8.46
C ALA A 85 3.35 -17.23 7.07
N LEU A 86 2.88 -16.24 6.35
CA LEU A 86 3.53 -15.73 5.14
C LEU A 86 4.56 -14.67 5.56
N GLU A 87 5.82 -14.98 5.37
CA GLU A 87 6.92 -14.03 5.56
C GLU A 87 7.17 -13.30 4.26
N VAL A 88 7.07 -11.96 4.29
CA VAL A 88 7.29 -11.08 3.15
C VAL A 88 8.46 -10.16 3.48
N SER A 89 9.41 -10.05 2.57
CA SER A 89 10.58 -9.17 2.68
C SER A 89 10.71 -8.27 1.47
N HIS A 90 11.08 -7.03 1.75
CA HIS A 90 11.40 -6.01 0.77
C HIS A 90 12.35 -5.00 1.41
N PRO A 91 13.33 -4.42 0.69
CA PRO A 91 14.27 -3.46 1.28
C PRO A 91 13.63 -2.22 1.90
N TRP A 92 12.42 -1.86 1.49
CA TRP A 92 11.66 -0.75 2.09
C TRP A 92 11.01 -1.11 3.42
N LEU A 93 10.80 -2.39 3.73
CA LEU A 93 10.29 -2.86 5.01
C LEU A 93 11.41 -2.80 6.07
N GLN A 94 11.08 -2.39 7.27
CA GLN A 94 12.01 -2.44 8.40
C GLN A 94 12.06 -3.85 9.02
N GLY A 95 12.50 -4.82 8.23
CA GLY A 95 12.52 -6.23 8.57
C GLY A 95 11.37 -7.03 7.93
N PRO A 96 11.42 -8.37 7.99
CA PRO A 96 10.43 -9.22 7.36
C PRO A 96 9.04 -9.07 8.02
N LEU A 97 8.01 -8.88 7.20
CA LEU A 97 6.61 -8.88 7.62
C LEU A 97 6.11 -10.32 7.71
N ARG A 98 5.62 -10.74 8.86
CA ARG A 98 5.07 -12.09 9.10
C ARG A 98 3.56 -12.04 9.27
N ALA A 99 2.83 -12.19 8.18
CA ALA A 99 1.38 -12.26 8.19
C ALA A 99 0.93 -13.68 8.58
N ARG A 100 0.25 -13.82 9.71
CA ARG A 100 -0.32 -15.11 10.14
C ARG A 100 -1.70 -15.31 9.55
N VAL A 101 -1.88 -16.44 8.87
CA VAL A 101 -3.17 -16.83 8.32
C VAL A 101 -3.88 -17.75 9.29
N SER A 102 -5.12 -17.43 9.62
CA SER A 102 -5.99 -18.22 10.49
C SER A 102 -7.39 -18.35 9.87
N TRP A 103 -8.21 -19.24 10.38
CA TRP A 103 -9.61 -19.43 9.95
C TRP A 103 -10.47 -18.16 10.14
N THR A 104 -10.06 -17.27 11.03
CA THR A 104 -10.77 -16.02 11.36
C THR A 104 -10.19 -14.78 10.68
N GLY A 105 -9.26 -14.95 9.74
CA GLY A 105 -8.65 -13.85 9.00
C GLY A 105 -7.12 -13.84 9.07
N ILE A 106 -6.54 -12.77 8.58
CA ILE A 106 -5.10 -12.56 8.50
C ILE A 106 -4.67 -11.57 9.58
N SER A 107 -3.73 -11.98 10.44
CA SER A 107 -3.13 -11.10 11.45
C SER A 107 -1.83 -10.52 10.92
N LEU A 108 -1.77 -9.22 10.81
CA LEU A 108 -0.58 -8.45 10.44
C LEU A 108 0.05 -7.88 11.71
N PRO A 109 1.34 -8.10 11.99
CA PRO A 109 2.04 -7.42 13.09
C PRO A 109 2.20 -5.94 12.79
N ALA A 110 2.44 -5.14 13.82
CA ALA A 110 2.89 -3.77 13.65
C ALA A 110 4.20 -3.75 12.85
N GLN A 111 4.29 -2.85 11.89
CA GLN A 111 5.45 -2.76 10.99
C GLN A 111 5.57 -1.34 10.43
N SER A 112 6.71 -1.04 9.86
CA SER A 112 6.94 0.21 9.14
C SER A 112 7.65 -0.02 7.80
N LEU A 113 7.40 0.91 6.89
CA LEU A 113 7.85 0.89 5.51
C LEU A 113 8.38 2.28 5.17
N ARG A 114 9.55 2.35 4.51
CA ARG A 114 10.13 3.61 4.01
C ARG A 114 10.21 3.58 2.50
N VAL A 115 9.53 4.51 1.87
CA VAL A 115 9.41 4.58 0.42
C VAL A 115 9.85 5.97 -0.05
N PRO A 116 10.75 6.09 -1.03
CA PRO A 116 11.04 7.38 -1.65
C PRO A 116 9.77 7.97 -2.28
N ALA A 117 9.51 9.26 -2.04
CA ALA A 117 8.32 9.91 -2.62
C ALA A 117 8.35 9.93 -4.16
N SER A 118 9.53 9.77 -4.76
CA SER A 118 9.73 9.66 -6.21
C SER A 118 9.03 8.45 -6.87
N VAL A 119 8.44 7.53 -6.11
CA VAL A 119 7.58 6.46 -6.65
C VAL A 119 6.14 6.93 -6.93
N LEU A 120 5.68 8.01 -6.27
CA LEU A 120 4.30 8.51 -6.41
C LEU A 120 3.93 8.91 -7.85
N PRO A 121 4.82 9.50 -8.67
CA PRO A 121 4.51 9.80 -10.07
C PRO A 121 4.03 8.60 -10.89
N ALA A 122 4.37 7.37 -10.48
CA ALA A 122 3.86 6.16 -11.12
C ALA A 122 2.35 5.98 -10.95
N LEU A 123 1.74 6.60 -9.94
CA LEU A 123 0.30 6.56 -9.69
C LEU A 123 -0.50 7.48 -10.63
N GLY A 124 0.19 8.30 -11.45
CA GLY A 124 -0.45 9.24 -12.38
C GLY A 124 -0.75 10.60 -11.77
N ALA A 125 -1.73 11.31 -12.34
CA ALA A 125 -2.11 12.64 -11.86
C ALA A 125 -2.77 12.57 -10.48
N PRO A 126 -2.49 13.56 -9.60
CA PRO A 126 -1.66 14.75 -9.80
C PRO A 126 -0.16 14.54 -9.54
N TRP A 127 0.26 13.36 -9.08
CA TRP A 127 1.61 13.08 -8.59
C TRP A 127 2.69 13.21 -9.67
N ASN A 128 2.36 12.85 -10.92
CA ASN A 128 3.26 13.01 -12.04
C ASN A 128 3.60 14.47 -12.36
N THR A 129 2.67 15.39 -12.09
CA THR A 129 2.89 16.84 -12.28
C THR A 129 3.64 17.45 -11.11
N LEU A 130 3.32 17.00 -9.88
CA LEU A 130 3.95 17.49 -8.67
C LEU A 130 5.41 17.04 -8.54
N ALA A 131 5.80 15.91 -9.15
CA ALA A 131 7.12 15.32 -9.03
C ALA A 131 7.63 15.32 -7.57
N PRO A 132 6.96 14.63 -6.65
CA PRO A 132 7.22 14.70 -5.22
C PRO A 132 8.60 14.15 -4.86
N GLU A 133 9.25 14.81 -3.93
CA GLU A 133 10.55 14.47 -3.36
C GLU A 133 10.43 14.21 -1.86
N GLY A 134 11.48 13.62 -1.27
CA GLY A 134 11.54 13.28 0.15
C GLY A 134 11.24 11.82 0.41
N MET A 135 10.88 11.49 1.65
CA MET A 135 10.69 10.12 2.13
C MET A 135 9.31 9.93 2.75
N LEU A 136 8.61 8.92 2.31
CA LEU A 136 7.35 8.46 2.90
C LEU A 136 7.66 7.37 3.93
N GLU A 137 7.31 7.61 5.19
CA GLU A 137 7.36 6.63 6.27
C GLU A 137 5.92 6.20 6.59
N ILE A 138 5.60 4.97 6.29
CA ILE A 138 4.30 4.38 6.57
C ILE A 138 4.48 3.43 7.74
N SER A 139 3.74 3.61 8.81
CA SER A 139 3.74 2.71 9.96
C SER A 139 2.31 2.32 10.31
N TRP A 140 2.10 1.07 10.70
CA TRP A 140 0.79 0.59 11.12
C TRP A 140 0.90 -0.25 12.39
N GLN A 141 -0.18 -0.22 13.16
CA GLN A 141 -0.35 -1.04 14.35
C GLN A 141 -0.70 -2.48 13.96
N ALA A 142 -0.58 -3.40 14.91
CA ALA A 142 -1.01 -4.77 14.68
C ALA A 142 -2.50 -4.79 14.29
N LEU A 143 -2.81 -5.41 13.15
CA LEU A 143 -4.13 -5.42 12.53
C LEU A 143 -4.61 -6.85 12.28
N ARG A 144 -5.91 -7.04 12.35
CA ARG A 144 -6.57 -8.25 11.90
C ARG A 144 -7.45 -7.94 10.68
N LEU A 145 -7.07 -8.47 9.53
CA LEU A 145 -7.84 -8.36 8.30
C LEU A 145 -8.94 -9.42 8.29
N GLY A 146 -10.14 -9.05 7.82
CA GLY A 146 -11.32 -9.93 7.82
C GLY A 146 -12.27 -9.70 9.00
N GLY A 147 -12.00 -8.72 9.85
CA GLY A 147 -12.85 -8.27 10.96
C GLY A 147 -13.10 -6.76 10.96
N PRO A 148 -13.83 -6.25 11.94
CA PRO A 148 -14.01 -4.81 12.11
C PRO A 148 -12.67 -4.14 12.40
N LEU A 149 -12.48 -2.92 11.88
CA LEU A 149 -11.31 -2.12 12.19
C LEU A 149 -11.30 -1.74 13.67
N PRO A 150 -10.14 -1.80 14.34
CA PRO A 150 -10.04 -1.40 15.74
C PRO A 150 -10.35 0.10 15.88
N SER A 151 -10.86 0.50 17.04
CA SER A 151 -10.95 1.92 17.41
C SER A 151 -9.55 2.47 17.72
N GLY A 152 -9.28 3.72 17.30
CA GLY A 152 -8.01 4.38 17.54
C GLY A 152 -7.04 4.34 16.36
N PRO A 153 -5.73 4.58 16.58
CA PRO A 153 -4.76 4.69 15.51
C PRO A 153 -4.56 3.34 14.79
N ILE A 154 -4.71 3.35 13.47
CA ILE A 154 -4.50 2.19 12.59
C ILE A 154 -3.14 2.32 11.89
N ALA A 155 -2.90 3.47 11.26
CA ALA A 155 -1.69 3.72 10.49
C ALA A 155 -1.38 5.22 10.46
N ASP A 156 -0.10 5.52 10.37
CA ASP A 156 0.44 6.86 10.12
C ASP A 156 1.27 6.84 8.84
N LEU A 157 1.05 7.81 7.97
CA LEU A 157 1.89 8.13 6.82
C LEU A 157 2.55 9.47 7.10
N ARG A 158 3.86 9.46 7.29
CA ARG A 158 4.67 10.67 7.47
C ARG A 158 5.47 10.93 6.20
N TRP A 159 5.24 12.08 5.58
CA TRP A 159 6.06 12.54 4.46
C TRP A 159 7.13 13.47 4.98
N ARG A 160 8.34 12.96 5.11
CA ARG A 160 9.50 13.71 5.63
C ARG A 160 10.22 14.45 4.53
N ASN A 161 10.64 15.68 4.84
CA ASN A 161 11.36 16.55 3.93
C ASN A 161 10.65 16.61 2.57
N ALA A 162 9.34 16.83 2.61
CA ALA A 162 8.53 16.93 1.42
C ALA A 162 9.05 18.04 0.51
N GLY A 163 9.22 17.72 -0.75
CA GLY A 163 9.65 18.62 -1.80
C GLY A 163 8.89 18.35 -3.08
N THR A 164 9.06 19.22 -4.04
CA THR A 164 8.48 19.11 -5.38
C THR A 164 9.34 19.89 -6.36
N ALA A 165 9.42 19.41 -7.60
CA ALA A 165 10.14 20.12 -8.66
C ALA A 165 9.47 21.45 -9.08
N LEU A 166 8.26 21.75 -8.58
CA LEU A 166 7.51 22.97 -8.92
C LEU A 166 7.96 24.21 -8.14
N THR A 167 8.85 24.06 -7.16
CA THR A 167 9.36 25.17 -6.36
C THR A 167 10.83 25.00 -6.04
N SER A 168 11.54 26.13 -5.88
CA SER A 168 12.93 26.13 -5.41
C SER A 168 13.06 25.98 -3.89
N VAL A 169 11.94 25.98 -3.16
CA VAL A 169 11.93 25.79 -1.70
C VAL A 169 11.95 24.32 -1.37
N THR A 170 13.08 23.84 -0.87
CA THR A 170 13.26 22.44 -0.45
C THR A 170 13.98 22.38 0.89
N PRO A 171 13.43 21.71 1.90
CA PRO A 171 12.12 21.08 1.94
C PRO A 171 10.96 22.09 2.13
N VAL A 172 9.78 21.75 1.60
CA VAL A 172 8.53 22.49 1.82
C VAL A 172 7.99 22.25 3.22
N GLY A 173 8.11 21.00 3.69
CA GLY A 173 7.68 20.64 5.05
C GLY A 173 7.76 19.14 5.36
N THR A 174 7.22 18.79 6.52
CA THR A 174 6.98 17.40 6.95
C THR A 174 5.51 17.31 7.35
N TYR A 175 4.82 16.34 6.76
CA TYR A 175 3.38 16.15 6.89
C TYR A 175 3.06 14.80 7.47
N LEU A 176 2.02 14.74 8.31
CA LEU A 176 1.52 13.52 8.93
C LEU A 176 0.07 13.32 8.54
N LEU A 177 -0.21 12.22 7.83
CA LEU A 177 -1.55 11.72 7.58
C LEU A 177 -1.80 10.53 8.50
N ARG A 178 -2.77 10.68 9.39
CA ARG A 178 -3.15 9.65 10.36
C ARG A 178 -4.46 8.99 9.95
N LEU A 179 -4.46 7.66 9.94
CA LEU A 179 -5.64 6.84 9.75
C LEU A 179 -6.12 6.33 11.11
N GLN A 180 -7.35 6.66 11.48
CA GLN A 180 -7.96 6.29 12.75
C GLN A 180 -9.23 5.48 12.53
N GLY A 181 -9.31 4.31 13.15
CA GLY A 181 -10.54 3.52 13.17
C GLY A 181 -11.54 4.12 14.15
N THR A 182 -12.79 4.11 13.74
CA THR A 182 -13.92 4.67 14.50
C THR A 182 -14.73 3.60 15.24
N GLY A 183 -14.32 2.32 15.14
CA GLY A 183 -15.09 1.17 15.62
C GLY A 183 -16.31 0.85 14.75
N LYS A 184 -16.52 1.61 13.66
CA LYS A 184 -17.56 1.42 12.64
C LYS A 184 -16.89 1.03 11.31
N PRO A 185 -17.63 0.53 10.31
CA PRO A 185 -17.09 0.34 8.98
C PRO A 185 -16.54 1.64 8.40
N GLY A 186 -15.23 1.68 8.12
CA GLY A 186 -14.50 2.86 7.68
C GLY A 186 -13.52 3.40 8.71
N ALA A 187 -12.75 4.39 8.30
CA ALA A 187 -11.74 5.05 9.12
C ALA A 187 -11.71 6.56 8.85
N ALA A 188 -11.34 7.34 9.85
CA ALA A 188 -11.10 8.77 9.72
C ALA A 188 -9.68 9.03 9.23
N LEU A 189 -9.52 10.05 8.42
CA LEU A 189 -8.23 10.60 7.95
C LEU A 189 -8.02 11.97 8.58
N LEU A 190 -6.83 12.18 9.13
CA LEU A 190 -6.40 13.46 9.70
C LEU A 190 -5.04 13.81 9.13
N LEU A 191 -4.97 14.93 8.39
CA LEU A 191 -3.73 15.49 7.85
C LEU A 191 -3.30 16.67 8.67
N SER A 192 -2.04 16.70 9.06
CA SER A 192 -1.43 17.80 9.80
C SER A 192 0.00 18.05 9.33
N THR A 193 0.46 19.28 9.53
CA THR A 193 1.86 19.66 9.32
C THR A 193 2.62 19.52 10.64
N GLU A 194 3.73 18.81 10.64
CA GLU A 194 4.65 18.73 11.78
C GLU A 194 5.63 19.93 11.77
N ASN A 195 6.16 20.28 10.60
CA ASN A 195 6.99 21.46 10.39
C ASN A 195 7.02 21.85 8.91
N GLY A 196 7.47 23.06 8.58
CA GLY A 196 7.66 23.52 7.21
C GLY A 196 7.21 24.94 6.97
N VAL A 197 7.43 25.41 5.75
CA VAL A 197 7.03 26.74 5.27
C VAL A 197 5.60 26.76 4.73
N LEU A 198 5.06 25.60 4.41
CA LEU A 198 3.66 25.41 3.99
C LEU A 198 2.92 24.60 5.05
N ALA A 199 1.96 25.23 5.71
CA ALA A 199 1.08 24.56 6.66
C ALA A 199 -0.10 23.93 5.92
N VAL A 200 -0.24 22.61 6.03
CA VAL A 200 -1.30 21.83 5.42
C VAL A 200 -2.07 21.13 6.51
N SER A 201 -3.38 21.19 6.47
CA SER A 201 -4.27 20.44 7.36
C SER A 201 -5.46 19.92 6.59
N GLY A 202 -6.08 18.87 7.09
CA GLY A 202 -7.24 18.29 6.43
C GLY A 202 -7.86 17.16 7.25
N GLN A 203 -9.06 16.82 6.88
CA GLN A 203 -9.81 15.72 7.48
C GLN A 203 -10.62 14.99 6.42
N GLY A 204 -10.90 13.74 6.67
CA GLY A 204 -11.65 12.93 5.73
C GLY A 204 -12.07 11.59 6.31
N SER A 205 -12.63 10.77 5.46
CA SER A 205 -13.02 9.40 5.80
C SER A 205 -12.75 8.45 4.65
N VAL A 206 -12.40 7.23 5.00
CA VAL A 206 -12.28 6.09 4.08
C VAL A 206 -13.42 5.13 4.37
N THR A 207 -14.21 4.80 3.38
CA THR A 207 -15.31 3.85 3.47
C THR A 207 -15.25 2.86 2.30
N ALA A 208 -16.09 1.83 2.30
CA ALA A 208 -16.22 0.92 1.15
C ALA A 208 -16.66 1.63 -0.15
N ARG A 209 -17.24 2.83 -0.06
CA ARG A 209 -17.65 3.66 -1.21
C ARG A 209 -16.54 4.52 -1.78
N GLY A 210 -15.41 4.63 -1.08
CA GLY A 210 -14.26 5.44 -1.48
C GLY A 210 -13.75 6.35 -0.37
N VAL A 211 -12.90 7.28 -0.78
CA VAL A 211 -12.26 8.27 0.10
C VAL A 211 -12.93 9.62 -0.12
N ASN A 212 -13.37 10.23 0.98
CA ASN A 212 -13.79 11.63 1.01
C ASN A 212 -12.76 12.38 1.88
N PHE A 213 -12.19 13.46 1.33
CA PHE A 213 -11.14 14.21 2.00
C PHE A 213 -11.26 15.70 1.66
N GLU A 214 -11.16 16.54 2.67
CA GLU A 214 -11.09 18.00 2.53
C GLU A 214 -9.87 18.51 3.28
N GLY A 215 -9.12 19.39 2.66
CA GLY A 215 -7.92 19.96 3.22
C GLY A 215 -7.72 21.41 2.82
N GLN A 216 -6.84 22.05 3.57
CA GLN A 216 -6.42 23.41 3.30
C GLN A 216 -4.90 23.55 3.43
N ALA A 217 -4.32 24.41 2.63
CA ALA A 217 -2.92 24.79 2.70
C ALA A 217 -2.80 26.30 2.86
N THR A 218 -1.92 26.72 3.78
CA THR A 218 -1.59 28.12 4.06
C THR A 218 -0.10 28.28 4.23
N PHE A 219 0.40 29.48 4.06
CA PHE A 219 1.81 29.76 4.42
C PHE A 219 1.99 29.72 5.92
N ALA A 220 3.05 29.05 6.39
CA ALA A 220 3.39 29.09 7.80
C ALA A 220 3.73 30.53 8.24
N PRO A 221 3.47 30.91 9.51
CA PRO A 221 3.83 32.26 10.01
C PRO A 221 5.32 32.56 9.86
N SER A 222 6.18 31.56 9.90
CA SER A 222 7.63 31.65 9.74
C SER A 222 8.09 31.80 8.29
N ALA A 223 7.20 31.64 7.29
CA ALA A 223 7.55 31.73 5.88
C ALA A 223 7.92 33.15 5.47
N THR A 224 9.12 33.33 4.93
CA THR A 224 9.59 34.60 4.40
C THR A 224 8.83 34.99 3.13
N GLN A 225 8.88 36.27 2.75
CA GLN A 225 8.24 36.74 1.52
C GLN A 225 8.81 36.08 0.27
N ALA A 226 10.12 35.83 0.23
CA ALA A 226 10.76 35.10 -0.86
C ALA A 226 10.26 33.67 -0.99
N GLN A 227 10.10 32.95 0.14
CA GLN A 227 9.54 31.61 0.17
C GLN A 227 8.08 31.56 -0.28
N ARG A 228 7.26 32.53 0.16
CA ARG A 228 5.87 32.67 -0.28
C ARG A 228 5.78 32.89 -1.80
N ALA A 229 6.60 33.77 -2.35
CA ALA A 229 6.66 33.98 -3.79
C ALA A 229 7.07 32.72 -4.57
N ALA A 230 8.07 31.98 -4.07
CA ALA A 230 8.52 30.73 -4.69
C ALA A 230 7.49 29.59 -4.62
N LEU A 231 6.61 29.60 -3.60
CA LEU A 231 5.54 28.61 -3.41
C LEU A 231 4.22 28.99 -4.10
N ASP A 232 4.11 30.18 -4.65
CA ASP A 232 2.86 30.71 -5.23
C ASP A 232 2.35 29.82 -6.40
N GLY A 233 3.26 29.38 -7.25
CA GLY A 233 2.97 28.44 -8.34
C GLY A 233 2.47 27.08 -7.83
N LEU A 234 3.09 26.54 -6.78
CA LEU A 234 2.63 25.30 -6.15
C LEU A 234 1.24 25.46 -5.53
N MET A 235 0.99 26.55 -4.82
CA MET A 235 -0.31 26.83 -4.22
C MET A 235 -1.43 26.89 -5.26
N SER A 236 -1.18 27.47 -6.43
CA SER A 236 -2.18 27.56 -7.50
C SER A 236 -2.49 26.21 -8.17
N THR A 237 -1.59 25.22 -8.07
CA THR A 237 -1.83 23.88 -8.61
C THR A 237 -2.57 22.95 -7.63
N LEU A 238 -2.53 23.25 -6.32
CA LEU A 238 -3.13 22.41 -5.29
C LEU A 238 -4.66 22.44 -5.26
N GLY A 239 -5.27 23.59 -5.62
CA GLY A 239 -6.73 23.70 -5.58
C GLY A 239 -7.26 25.12 -5.70
N ARG A 240 -8.49 25.33 -5.22
CA ARG A 240 -9.13 26.65 -5.27
C ARG A 240 -8.51 27.59 -4.23
N ARG A 241 -7.91 28.67 -4.69
CA ARG A 241 -7.29 29.68 -3.86
C ARG A 241 -8.31 30.74 -3.39
N THR A 242 -8.25 31.06 -2.10
CA THR A 242 -8.98 32.16 -1.47
C THR A 242 -8.00 32.94 -0.61
N LYS A 243 -7.51 34.10 -1.10
CA LYS A 243 -6.43 34.89 -0.49
C LYS A 243 -5.16 34.03 -0.29
N ASP A 244 -4.75 33.81 0.98
CA ASP A 244 -3.55 33.06 1.37
C ASP A 244 -3.85 31.58 1.67
N THR A 245 -5.08 31.14 1.47
CA THR A 245 -5.52 29.77 1.72
C THR A 245 -5.91 29.09 0.42
N VAL A 246 -5.45 27.87 0.23
CA VAL A 246 -5.91 26.98 -0.85
C VAL A 246 -6.69 25.86 -0.23
N VAL A 247 -7.90 25.62 -0.72
CA VAL A 247 -8.75 24.49 -0.33
C VAL A 247 -8.66 23.42 -1.42
N PHE A 248 -8.42 22.18 -1.00
CA PHE A 248 -8.33 21.02 -1.88
C PHE A 248 -9.09 19.85 -1.29
N GLY A 249 -9.50 18.92 -2.14
CA GLY A 249 -10.22 17.74 -1.69
C GLY A 249 -10.59 16.81 -2.82
N THR A 250 -11.08 15.62 -2.44
CA THR A 250 -11.73 14.72 -3.39
C THR A 250 -13.09 15.33 -3.70
N GLY A 251 -13.17 16.12 -4.79
CA GLY A 251 -14.42 16.74 -5.23
C GLY A 251 -15.51 15.71 -5.46
N LYS A 252 -16.75 16.18 -5.27
CA LYS A 252 -17.97 15.46 -5.66
C LYS A 252 -17.98 15.23 -7.17
#